data_845d7591a5e21f9c3b9edfb0ce94e016
#
_entry.id   845d7591a5e21f9c3b9edfb0ce94e016
#
_cell.length_a   1.000
_cell.length_b   1.000
_cell.length_c   1.000
_cell.angle_alpha   90.00
_cell.angle_beta   90.00
_cell.angle_gamma   90.00
#
_symmetry.space_group_name_H-M   'P 1'
#
loop_
_entity.id
_entity.type
_entity.pdbx_description
1 polymer ?
#
loop_
_entity_poly.entity_id
_entity_poly.type
_entity_poly.pdbx_seq_one_letter_code
_entity_poly.pdbx_strand_id
1 'polypeptide(L)'
;EIPGGVRRPAALQTKGGKDKNKGSYLWAAVRFANKVFCVVNGVRNSHDYDYVVWIDADTFSFRPIPFDFFEKLLPSNTMVTYLGRENPKLNDGGKYPECGFVGYNMNHPEIQNFVNEWEQLYVTDEVFKLLEWHDSYVFWHLTKKYRQEKNIEVNDIGYWIGVKGHHVFVNSALGLYMDHMKGKRKKTGTSGRNDLRANPNAPVDVFSVDYWKKVPPTT
;
A
#
# COMPACT_ATOMS: atom_id res chain seq x y z
N GLU A 1 -14.13 4.25 -19.52
CA GLU A 1 -14.04 5.66 -19.04
C GLU A 1 -14.18 5.66 -17.54
N ILE A 2 -13.32 6.41 -16.85
CA ILE A 2 -13.44 6.60 -15.40
C ILE A 2 -14.62 7.55 -15.19
N PRO A 3 -15.59 7.19 -14.33
CA PRO A 3 -16.69 8.09 -14.01
C PRO A 3 -16.16 9.43 -13.48
N GLY A 4 -16.62 10.54 -14.04
CA GLY A 4 -16.16 11.88 -13.67
C GLY A 4 -15.00 12.43 -14.49
N GLY A 5 -14.40 11.62 -15.39
CA GLY A 5 -13.44 12.09 -16.40
C GLY A 5 -12.19 12.75 -15.82
N VAL A 6 -11.42 12.01 -15.01
CA VAL A 6 -10.13 12.50 -14.51
C VAL A 6 -9.24 12.97 -15.66
N ARG A 7 -9.05 14.29 -15.77
CA ARG A 7 -8.26 14.92 -16.83
C ARG A 7 -6.95 15.42 -16.26
N ARG A 8 -5.86 15.16 -16.95
CA ARG A 8 -4.61 15.86 -16.66
C ARG A 8 -4.74 17.32 -17.06
N PRO A 9 -4.25 18.27 -16.25
CA PRO A 9 -4.04 19.63 -16.72
C PRO A 9 -3.26 19.63 -18.03
N ALA A 10 -3.63 20.49 -18.98
CA ALA A 10 -3.03 20.54 -20.30
C ALA A 10 -1.50 20.68 -20.29
N ALA A 11 -0.96 21.44 -19.32
CA ALA A 11 0.48 21.59 -19.10
C ALA A 11 1.21 20.27 -18.77
N LEU A 12 0.49 19.27 -18.25
CA LEU A 12 1.05 17.99 -17.86
C LEU A 12 0.76 16.88 -18.89
N GLN A 13 -0.12 17.14 -19.84
CA GLN A 13 -0.36 16.29 -21.00
C GLN A 13 0.70 16.49 -22.09
N THR A 14 1.20 17.70 -22.22
CA THR A 14 2.20 18.10 -23.22
C THR A 14 3.62 17.83 -22.73
N LYS A 15 3.98 16.59 -22.58
CA LYS A 15 5.32 16.21 -22.12
C LYS A 15 6.37 16.17 -23.22
N GLY A 16 6.46 17.25 -23.95
CA GLY A 16 7.59 17.49 -24.84
C GLY A 16 8.77 18.18 -24.16
N GLY A 17 8.53 18.76 -23.00
CA GLY A 17 9.47 19.64 -22.34
C GLY A 17 10.63 18.95 -21.61
N LYS A 18 11.53 19.78 -21.06
CA LYS A 18 12.71 19.39 -20.27
C LYS A 18 12.38 18.73 -18.93
N ASP A 19 11.17 18.23 -18.75
CA ASP A 19 10.71 17.60 -17.52
C ASP A 19 11.43 16.26 -17.30
N LYS A 20 12.33 16.25 -16.33
CA LYS A 20 13.08 15.07 -15.89
C LYS A 20 12.16 13.91 -15.47
N ASN A 21 10.89 14.19 -15.23
CA ASN A 21 9.87 13.28 -14.73
C ASN A 21 8.97 12.71 -15.83
N LYS A 22 9.27 12.97 -17.10
CA LYS A 22 8.52 12.46 -18.24
C LYS A 22 8.36 10.94 -18.14
N GLY A 23 7.12 10.48 -18.07
CA GLY A 23 6.82 9.04 -17.92
C GLY A 23 6.95 8.49 -16.51
N SER A 24 7.32 9.29 -15.50
CA SER A 24 7.33 8.85 -14.13
C SER A 24 5.94 8.45 -13.66
N TYR A 25 5.86 7.33 -12.91
CA TYR A 25 4.63 6.86 -12.27
C TYR A 25 4.05 7.89 -11.28
N LEU A 26 4.88 8.77 -10.72
CA LEU A 26 4.47 9.75 -9.71
C LEU A 26 3.29 10.61 -10.14
N TRP A 27 3.13 10.84 -11.44
CA TRP A 27 2.06 11.66 -12.02
C TRP A 27 1.12 10.88 -12.95
N ALA A 28 1.02 9.58 -12.76
CA ALA A 28 0.13 8.73 -13.55
C ALA A 28 -1.28 8.65 -12.93
N ALA A 29 -1.96 9.80 -12.72
CA ALA A 29 -3.24 9.90 -12.04
C ALA A 29 -4.29 8.90 -12.56
N VAL A 30 -4.48 8.80 -13.89
CA VAL A 30 -5.45 7.88 -14.51
C VAL A 30 -5.15 6.42 -14.15
N ARG A 31 -3.87 6.04 -14.16
CA ARG A 31 -3.47 4.68 -13.78
C ARG A 31 -3.86 4.35 -12.34
N PHE A 32 -3.60 5.27 -11.43
CA PHE A 32 -3.85 5.04 -10.00
C PHE A 32 -5.31 5.27 -9.60
N ALA A 33 -6.05 6.12 -10.32
CA ALA A 33 -7.49 6.26 -10.15
C ALA A 33 -8.21 4.92 -10.29
N ASN A 34 -7.81 4.07 -11.24
CA ASN A 34 -8.42 2.73 -11.41
C ASN A 34 -8.35 1.90 -10.12
N LYS A 35 -7.20 1.91 -9.42
CA LYS A 35 -7.06 1.24 -8.13
C LYS A 35 -7.97 1.85 -7.07
N VAL A 36 -7.98 3.18 -6.98
CA VAL A 36 -8.81 3.91 -6.01
C VAL A 36 -10.29 3.57 -6.19
N PHE A 37 -10.80 3.64 -7.42
CA PHE A 37 -12.20 3.29 -7.70
C PHE A 37 -12.53 1.82 -7.39
N CYS A 38 -11.61 0.89 -7.66
CA CYS A 38 -11.79 -0.51 -7.29
C CYS A 38 -11.89 -0.68 -5.76
N VAL A 39 -11.00 -0.04 -5.01
CA VAL A 39 -11.03 -0.06 -3.53
C VAL A 39 -12.32 0.55 -3.00
N VAL A 40 -12.68 1.74 -3.48
CA VAL A 40 -13.90 2.43 -3.05
C VAL A 40 -15.14 1.59 -3.32
N ASN A 41 -15.23 1.00 -4.52
CA ASN A 41 -16.33 0.10 -4.86
C ASN A 41 -16.37 -1.13 -3.95
N GLY A 42 -15.21 -1.74 -3.65
CA GLY A 42 -15.11 -2.86 -2.72
C GLY A 42 -15.62 -2.49 -1.33
N VAL A 43 -15.15 -1.37 -0.77
CA VAL A 43 -15.57 -0.91 0.56
C VAL A 43 -17.06 -0.58 0.58
N ARG A 44 -17.60 0.10 -0.43
CA ARG A 44 -19.04 0.45 -0.49
C ARG A 44 -19.97 -0.76 -0.59
N ASN A 45 -19.54 -1.85 -1.20
CA ASN A 45 -20.38 -3.01 -1.45
C ASN A 45 -20.10 -4.20 -0.50
N SER A 46 -19.34 -4.00 0.57
CA SER A 46 -18.94 -5.06 1.48
C SER A 46 -19.41 -4.82 2.92
N HIS A 47 -20.64 -4.34 3.10
CA HIS A 47 -21.20 -3.98 4.42
C HIS A 47 -21.32 -5.16 5.39
N ASP A 48 -21.43 -6.39 4.87
CA ASP A 48 -21.60 -7.61 5.67
C ASP A 48 -20.26 -8.24 6.09
N TYR A 49 -19.14 -7.57 5.82
CA TYR A 49 -17.80 -8.04 6.15
C TYR A 49 -17.12 -7.12 7.13
N ASP A 50 -16.25 -7.68 7.98
CA ASP A 50 -15.46 -6.90 8.94
C ASP A 50 -14.33 -6.13 8.27
N TYR A 51 -13.77 -6.68 7.19
CA TYR A 51 -12.66 -6.08 6.46
C TYR A 51 -12.80 -6.24 4.96
N VAL A 52 -12.38 -5.21 4.24
CA VAL A 52 -12.01 -5.31 2.83
C VAL A 52 -10.49 -5.25 2.74
N VAL A 53 -9.88 -6.19 2.02
CA VAL A 53 -8.42 -6.24 1.85
C VAL A 53 -8.07 -6.05 0.38
N TRP A 54 -7.28 -5.02 0.10
CA TRP A 54 -6.64 -4.85 -1.19
C TRP A 54 -5.32 -5.62 -1.23
N ILE A 55 -5.12 -6.39 -2.28
CA ILE A 55 -3.84 -7.04 -2.60
C ILE A 55 -3.53 -6.76 -4.07
N ASP A 56 -2.32 -6.26 -4.38
CA ASP A 56 -1.91 -6.04 -5.76
C ASP A 56 -1.85 -7.37 -6.53
N ALA A 57 -2.29 -7.35 -7.79
CA ALA A 57 -2.45 -8.55 -8.64
C ALA A 57 -1.13 -9.31 -8.93
N ASP A 58 0.01 -8.69 -8.66
CA ASP A 58 1.34 -9.31 -8.77
C ASP A 58 1.86 -9.84 -7.42
N THR A 59 0.93 -10.11 -6.49
CA THR A 59 1.18 -10.82 -5.23
C THR A 59 0.72 -12.27 -5.35
N PHE A 60 1.49 -13.21 -4.81
CA PHE A 60 1.07 -14.60 -4.74
C PHE A 60 1.32 -15.19 -3.35
N SER A 61 0.48 -16.14 -2.96
CA SER A 61 0.66 -16.94 -1.77
C SER A 61 1.41 -18.23 -2.12
N PHE A 62 2.52 -18.49 -1.42
CA PHE A 62 3.31 -19.71 -1.60
C PHE A 62 2.94 -20.82 -0.60
N ARG A 63 1.96 -20.53 0.28
CA ARG A 63 1.38 -21.51 1.21
C ARG A 63 -0.01 -21.05 1.68
N PRO A 64 -0.85 -21.98 2.23
CA PRO A 64 -2.12 -21.62 2.83
C PRO A 64 -1.94 -20.57 3.94
N ILE A 65 -2.81 -19.57 3.97
CA ILE A 65 -2.81 -18.53 4.98
C ILE A 65 -3.85 -18.89 6.03
N PRO A 66 -3.47 -19.11 7.31
CA PRO A 66 -4.45 -19.41 8.34
C PRO A 66 -5.31 -18.18 8.65
N PHE A 67 -6.57 -18.40 9.01
CA PHE A 67 -7.50 -17.31 9.28
C PHE A 67 -7.05 -16.44 10.45
N ASP A 68 -6.53 -17.04 11.52
CA ASP A 68 -6.01 -16.33 12.70
C ASP A 68 -4.82 -15.41 12.39
N PHE A 69 -4.14 -15.62 11.26
CA PHE A 69 -3.13 -14.69 10.78
C PHE A 69 -3.75 -13.35 10.41
N PHE A 70 -4.89 -13.35 9.71
CA PHE A 70 -5.58 -12.12 9.36
C PHE A 70 -6.19 -11.43 10.59
N GLU A 71 -6.70 -12.16 11.55
CA GLU A 71 -7.21 -11.60 12.80
C GLU A 71 -6.12 -10.83 13.57
N LYS A 72 -4.91 -11.38 13.60
CA LYS A 72 -3.75 -10.69 14.21
C LYS A 72 -3.24 -9.51 13.39
N LEU A 73 -3.34 -9.61 12.06
CA LEU A 73 -2.84 -8.59 11.15
C LEU A 73 -3.75 -7.38 11.07
N LEU A 74 -5.06 -7.57 11.29
CA LEU A 74 -6.12 -6.59 11.09
C LEU A 74 -6.81 -6.28 12.43
N PRO A 75 -6.19 -5.47 13.30
CA PRO A 75 -6.77 -5.16 14.62
C PRO A 75 -8.02 -4.29 14.50
N SER A 76 -9.06 -4.63 15.26
CA SER A 76 -10.39 -4.01 15.18
C SER A 76 -10.46 -2.54 15.64
N ASN A 77 -9.45 -2.07 16.36
CA ASN A 77 -9.38 -0.69 16.85
C ASN A 77 -8.77 0.29 15.84
N THR A 78 -8.30 -0.17 14.69
CA THR A 78 -7.68 0.70 13.69
C THR A 78 -8.54 0.83 12.43
N MET A 79 -8.49 1.99 11.77
CA MET A 79 -9.25 2.25 10.55
C MET A 79 -8.68 1.49 9.35
N VAL A 80 -7.36 1.50 9.21
CA VAL A 80 -6.65 0.83 8.12
C VAL A 80 -5.38 0.16 8.63
N THR A 81 -5.03 -0.97 8.01
CA THR A 81 -3.75 -1.66 8.16
C THR A 81 -2.97 -1.59 6.85
N TYR A 82 -1.71 -1.18 6.89
CA TYR A 82 -0.92 -0.99 5.68
C TYR A 82 0.59 -1.17 5.92
N LEU A 83 1.34 -1.27 4.84
CA LEU A 83 2.80 -1.33 4.85
C LEU A 83 3.38 0.09 4.82
N GLY A 84 3.54 0.69 6.00
CA GLY A 84 4.09 2.02 6.14
C GLY A 84 5.62 2.06 6.21
N ARG A 85 6.12 3.28 6.35
CA ARG A 85 7.55 3.59 6.50
C ARG A 85 7.72 4.76 7.48
N GLU A 86 6.90 4.79 8.51
CA GLU A 86 6.78 5.97 9.38
C GLU A 86 7.78 6.01 10.53
N ASN A 87 8.46 4.89 10.82
CA ASN A 87 9.45 4.90 11.89
C ASN A 87 10.69 5.71 11.49
N PRO A 88 10.89 6.93 12.05
CA PRO A 88 11.98 7.82 11.64
C PRO A 88 13.37 7.27 12.00
N LYS A 89 13.45 6.34 12.96
CA LYS A 89 14.73 5.72 13.37
C LYS A 89 15.20 4.66 12.38
N LEU A 90 14.27 4.10 11.62
CA LEU A 90 14.52 3.01 10.71
C LEU A 90 14.35 3.41 9.24
N ASN A 91 13.67 4.54 9.01
CA ASN A 91 13.38 5.02 7.68
C ASN A 91 14.45 5.99 7.19
N ASP A 92 15.30 5.54 6.32
CA ASP A 92 16.40 6.29 5.76
C ASP A 92 16.14 6.77 4.31
N GLY A 93 14.90 6.87 3.87
CA GLY A 93 14.56 7.43 2.57
C GLY A 93 13.29 6.94 1.88
N GLY A 94 12.54 6.01 2.47
CA GLY A 94 11.18 5.70 2.02
C GLY A 94 10.21 6.75 2.56
N LYS A 95 9.46 7.42 1.68
CA LYS A 95 8.54 8.49 2.11
C LYS A 95 7.13 7.99 2.33
N TYR A 96 6.66 7.06 1.51
CA TYR A 96 5.25 6.69 1.42
C TYR A 96 5.05 5.20 1.67
N PRO A 97 3.86 4.79 2.13
CA PRO A 97 3.53 3.38 2.31
C PRO A 97 3.63 2.60 0.99
N GLU A 98 3.76 1.30 1.11
CA GLU A 98 3.60 0.39 0.00
C GLU A 98 2.16 -0.13 -0.03
N CYS A 99 1.34 0.37 -0.97
CA CYS A 99 -0.07 0.00 -1.06
C CYS A 99 -0.33 -1.33 -1.80
N GLY A 100 0.66 -2.25 -1.81
CA GLY A 100 0.49 -3.61 -2.33
C GLY A 100 -0.37 -4.50 -1.44
N PHE A 101 -0.53 -4.10 -0.17
CA PHE A 101 -1.45 -4.66 0.79
C PHE A 101 -2.04 -3.53 1.63
N VAL A 102 -3.38 -3.45 1.70
CA VAL A 102 -4.10 -2.53 2.59
C VAL A 102 -5.38 -3.20 3.09
N GLY A 103 -5.53 -3.30 4.40
CA GLY A 103 -6.77 -3.72 5.06
C GLY A 103 -7.61 -2.50 5.46
N TYR A 104 -8.89 -2.52 5.14
CA TYR A 104 -9.88 -1.47 5.46
C TYR A 104 -10.88 -2.06 6.46
N ASN A 105 -10.95 -1.49 7.65
CA ASN A 105 -11.87 -1.92 8.70
C ASN A 105 -13.27 -1.39 8.43
N MET A 106 -14.20 -2.26 8.06
CA MET A 106 -15.56 -1.90 7.69
C MET A 106 -16.41 -1.42 8.88
N ASN A 107 -16.03 -1.82 10.10
CA ASN A 107 -16.69 -1.42 11.33
C ASN A 107 -16.19 -0.07 11.87
N HIS A 108 -15.15 0.52 11.26
CA HIS A 108 -14.63 1.81 11.69
C HIS A 108 -15.52 2.95 11.18
N PRO A 109 -15.98 3.89 12.06
CA PRO A 109 -16.98 4.91 11.68
C PRO A 109 -16.51 5.86 10.57
N GLU A 110 -15.21 6.04 10.42
CA GLU A 110 -14.66 6.96 9.42
C GLU A 110 -14.25 6.29 8.09
N ILE A 111 -14.41 4.98 7.95
CA ILE A 111 -13.90 4.28 6.75
C ILE A 111 -14.61 4.73 5.46
N GLN A 112 -15.92 4.94 5.51
CA GLN A 112 -16.68 5.41 4.35
C GLN A 112 -16.28 6.84 3.96
N ASN A 113 -16.09 7.71 4.96
CA ASN A 113 -15.62 9.08 4.74
C ASN A 113 -14.24 9.10 4.10
N PHE A 114 -13.33 8.26 4.61
CA PHE A 114 -11.96 8.13 4.10
C PHE A 114 -11.92 7.72 2.62
N VAL A 115 -12.63 6.65 2.24
CA VAL A 115 -12.62 6.19 0.85
C VAL A 115 -13.37 7.13 -0.08
N ASN A 116 -14.44 7.78 0.39
CA ASN A 116 -15.15 8.78 -0.38
C ASN A 116 -14.28 10.00 -0.66
N GLU A 117 -13.54 10.50 0.34
CA GLU A 117 -12.61 11.60 0.14
C GLU A 117 -11.50 11.21 -0.84
N TRP A 118 -10.97 9.98 -0.72
CA TRP A 118 -9.96 9.49 -1.67
C TRP A 118 -10.46 9.49 -3.11
N GLU A 119 -11.68 9.00 -3.35
CA GLU A 119 -12.31 9.06 -4.66
C GLU A 119 -12.51 10.49 -5.15
N GLN A 120 -13.02 11.38 -4.29
CA GLN A 120 -13.31 12.76 -4.66
C GLN A 120 -12.06 13.51 -5.13
N LEU A 121 -10.89 13.26 -4.56
CA LEU A 121 -9.65 13.85 -5.04
C LEU A 121 -9.40 13.59 -6.55
N TYR A 122 -9.80 12.41 -7.04
CA TYR A 122 -9.65 12.08 -8.46
C TYR A 122 -10.84 12.53 -9.32
N VAL A 123 -12.06 12.45 -8.80
CA VAL A 123 -13.28 12.84 -9.52
C VAL A 123 -13.33 14.35 -9.76
N THR A 124 -12.86 15.13 -8.81
CA THR A 124 -12.88 16.61 -8.89
C THR A 124 -11.58 17.22 -9.38
N ASP A 125 -10.62 16.40 -9.81
CA ASP A 125 -9.27 16.84 -10.24
C ASP A 125 -8.44 17.51 -9.12
N GLU A 126 -8.90 17.47 -7.85
CA GLU A 126 -8.16 18.02 -6.71
C GLU A 126 -6.81 17.29 -6.48
N VAL A 127 -6.68 16.05 -6.92
CA VAL A 127 -5.42 15.30 -6.90
C VAL A 127 -4.29 16.05 -7.60
N PHE A 128 -4.59 16.88 -8.59
CA PHE A 128 -3.59 17.66 -9.34
C PHE A 128 -3.02 18.85 -8.56
N LYS A 129 -3.62 19.21 -7.43
CA LYS A 129 -3.08 20.20 -6.49
C LYS A 129 -2.04 19.59 -5.55
N LEU A 130 -1.98 18.25 -5.47
CA LEU A 130 -1.01 17.53 -4.66
C LEU A 130 0.35 17.45 -5.36
N LEU A 131 1.41 17.20 -4.58
CA LEU A 131 2.77 17.11 -5.12
C LEU A 131 2.98 15.87 -5.99
N GLU A 132 2.31 14.77 -5.67
CA GLU A 132 2.37 13.50 -6.42
C GLU A 132 0.95 12.91 -6.51
N TRP A 133 0.67 12.09 -7.55
CA TRP A 133 -0.70 11.64 -7.85
C TRP A 133 -0.86 10.12 -7.86
N HIS A 134 0.17 9.38 -7.43
CA HIS A 134 0.08 7.94 -7.29
C HIS A 134 -0.61 7.54 -5.97
N ASP A 135 -1.13 6.33 -5.94
CA ASP A 135 -1.93 5.79 -4.84
C ASP A 135 -1.24 5.90 -3.48
N SER A 136 0.04 5.53 -3.40
CA SER A 136 0.79 5.54 -2.14
C SER A 136 0.95 6.94 -1.54
N TYR A 137 1.18 7.97 -2.37
CA TYR A 137 1.26 9.34 -1.89
C TYR A 137 -0.09 9.84 -1.40
N VAL A 138 -1.14 9.64 -2.21
CA VAL A 138 -2.49 10.13 -1.86
C VAL A 138 -3.02 9.40 -0.64
N PHE A 139 -2.81 8.09 -0.53
CA PHE A 139 -3.15 7.31 0.66
C PHE A 139 -2.42 7.83 1.91
N TRP A 140 -1.11 8.05 1.82
CA TRP A 140 -0.33 8.64 2.92
C TRP A 140 -0.84 10.04 3.31
N HIS A 141 -1.12 10.89 2.33
CA HIS A 141 -1.65 12.23 2.56
C HIS A 141 -2.97 12.19 3.35
N LEU A 142 -3.90 11.33 2.95
CA LEU A 142 -5.18 11.17 3.62
C LEU A 142 -5.03 10.52 5.00
N THR A 143 -4.28 9.45 5.14
CA THR A 143 -4.06 8.82 6.45
C THR A 143 -3.44 9.78 7.43
N LYS A 144 -2.46 10.59 7.00
CA LYS A 144 -1.87 11.62 7.83
C LYS A 144 -2.90 12.67 8.26
N LYS A 145 -3.73 13.16 7.33
CA LYS A 145 -4.81 14.10 7.62
C LYS A 145 -5.75 13.53 8.68
N TYR A 146 -6.27 12.32 8.50
CA TYR A 146 -7.21 11.69 9.43
C TYR A 146 -6.61 11.45 10.82
N ARG A 147 -5.35 11.05 10.89
CA ARG A 147 -4.64 10.92 12.17
C ARG A 147 -4.50 12.26 12.89
N GLN A 148 -4.16 13.32 12.18
CA GLN A 148 -3.92 14.64 12.77
C GLN A 148 -5.20 15.38 13.13
N GLU A 149 -6.22 15.34 12.27
CA GLU A 149 -7.44 16.12 12.44
C GLU A 149 -8.52 15.39 13.26
N LYS A 150 -8.56 14.06 13.16
CA LYS A 150 -9.61 13.23 13.79
C LYS A 150 -9.07 12.26 14.84
N ASN A 151 -7.77 12.28 15.11
CA ASN A 151 -7.10 11.35 16.03
C ASN A 151 -7.37 9.86 15.72
N ILE A 152 -7.40 9.51 14.41
CA ILE A 152 -7.68 8.15 13.97
C ILE A 152 -6.46 7.25 14.15
N GLU A 153 -6.65 6.08 14.75
CA GLU A 153 -5.64 5.05 14.84
C GLU A 153 -5.51 4.26 13.53
N VAL A 154 -4.27 3.98 13.16
CA VAL A 154 -3.92 3.16 11.99
C VAL A 154 -2.87 2.12 12.38
N ASN A 155 -2.86 0.98 11.69
CA ASN A 155 -1.89 -0.08 11.91
C ASN A 155 -0.83 -0.10 10.80
N ASP A 156 0.38 0.35 11.11
CA ASP A 156 1.54 0.26 10.21
C ASP A 156 2.33 -1.03 10.49
N ILE A 157 2.04 -2.08 9.72
CA ILE A 157 2.76 -3.35 9.82
C ILE A 157 4.18 -3.30 9.24
N GLY A 158 4.53 -2.20 8.58
CA GLY A 158 5.88 -1.90 8.11
C GLY A 158 6.76 -1.13 9.11
N TYR A 159 6.18 -0.68 10.23
CA TYR A 159 6.85 0.23 11.17
C TYR A 159 8.24 -0.22 11.64
N TRP A 160 8.43 -1.51 11.87
CA TRP A 160 9.68 -2.07 12.38
C TRP A 160 10.68 -2.52 11.29
N ILE A 161 10.30 -2.43 10.03
CA ILE A 161 11.10 -3.02 8.95
C ILE A 161 12.30 -2.16 8.59
N GLY A 162 12.16 -0.86 8.68
CA GLY A 162 13.21 0.14 8.58
C GLY A 162 14.22 -0.11 7.48
N VAL A 163 13.80 0.00 6.22
CA VAL A 163 14.63 -0.51 5.15
C VAL A 163 14.68 0.45 3.98
N LYS A 164 15.76 1.19 3.88
CA LYS A 164 16.09 1.93 2.68
C LYS A 164 16.22 1.00 1.50
N GLY A 165 15.35 1.21 0.51
CA GLY A 165 15.43 0.47 -0.74
C GLY A 165 15.08 -1.01 -0.65
N HIS A 166 14.64 -1.52 0.50
CA HIS A 166 14.27 -2.91 0.67
C HIS A 166 12.78 -3.18 0.45
N HIS A 167 12.47 -4.43 0.27
CA HIS A 167 11.11 -4.89 -0.02
C HIS A 167 10.29 -5.02 1.26
N VAL A 168 9.53 -3.97 1.59
CA VAL A 168 8.74 -3.90 2.83
C VAL A 168 7.79 -5.08 2.96
N PHE A 169 7.13 -5.47 1.88
CA PHE A 169 6.15 -6.55 1.87
C PHE A 169 6.70 -7.86 2.45
N VAL A 170 7.80 -8.37 1.87
CA VAL A 170 8.38 -9.66 2.30
C VAL A 170 9.11 -9.60 3.64
N ASN A 171 9.46 -8.41 4.10
CA ASN A 171 10.07 -8.20 5.41
C ASN A 171 9.04 -7.96 6.52
N SER A 172 7.76 -7.85 6.18
CA SER A 172 6.64 -7.81 7.13
C SER A 172 6.10 -9.21 7.44
N ALA A 173 5.10 -9.29 8.32
CA ALA A 173 4.40 -10.54 8.58
C ALA A 173 3.81 -11.20 7.32
N LEU A 174 3.47 -10.41 6.29
CA LEU A 174 2.97 -10.92 5.01
C LEU A 174 3.97 -11.88 4.34
N GLY A 175 5.27 -11.63 4.46
CA GLY A 175 6.33 -12.47 3.92
C GLY A 175 6.38 -13.89 4.50
N LEU A 176 5.63 -14.18 5.57
CA LEU A 176 5.44 -15.55 6.05
C LEU A 176 4.64 -16.40 5.08
N TYR A 177 3.77 -15.80 4.26
CA TYR A 177 2.80 -16.49 3.43
C TYR A 177 2.79 -16.05 1.98
N MET A 178 3.22 -14.83 1.70
CA MET A 178 3.04 -14.17 0.41
C MET A 178 4.33 -13.48 -0.04
N ASP A 179 4.46 -13.33 -1.37
CA ASP A 179 5.48 -12.52 -2.01
C ASP A 179 4.85 -11.57 -3.03
N HIS A 180 5.43 -10.40 -3.21
CA HIS A 180 4.95 -9.37 -4.11
C HIS A 180 5.98 -9.10 -5.21
N MET A 181 5.65 -9.46 -6.45
CA MET A 181 6.53 -9.42 -7.62
C MET A 181 6.75 -8.03 -8.19
N LYS A 182 7.11 -7.05 -7.38
CA LYS A 182 7.30 -5.67 -7.81
C LYS A 182 8.59 -5.47 -8.61
N GLY A 183 8.50 -4.75 -9.71
CA GLY A 183 9.66 -4.34 -10.52
C GLY A 183 10.41 -5.51 -11.15
N LYS A 184 11.71 -5.63 -10.88
CA LYS A 184 12.57 -6.67 -11.47
C LYS A 184 12.17 -8.09 -11.05
N ARG A 185 11.52 -8.26 -9.91
CA ARG A 185 11.04 -9.56 -9.39
C ARG A 185 10.03 -10.24 -10.32
N LYS A 186 9.31 -9.47 -11.14
CA LYS A 186 8.44 -10.01 -12.21
C LYS A 186 9.17 -10.92 -13.18
N LYS A 187 10.48 -10.75 -13.36
CA LYS A 187 11.30 -11.58 -14.25
C LYS A 187 11.84 -12.83 -13.57
N THR A 188 12.02 -12.79 -12.24
CA THR A 188 12.58 -13.89 -11.45
C THR A 188 11.52 -14.76 -10.82
N GLY A 189 10.26 -14.28 -10.74
CA GLY A 189 9.15 -15.01 -10.13
C GLY A 189 9.21 -15.11 -8.61
N THR A 190 10.21 -14.51 -7.95
CA THR A 190 10.36 -14.50 -6.50
C THR A 190 11.26 -13.37 -6.04
N SER A 191 11.13 -12.98 -4.77
CA SER A 191 12.05 -12.04 -4.13
C SER A 191 13.42 -12.67 -3.94
N GLY A 192 14.47 -11.90 -4.21
CA GLY A 192 15.84 -12.34 -4.08
C GLY A 192 16.35 -12.27 -2.62
N ARG A 193 17.44 -13.01 -2.34
CA ARG A 193 18.08 -13.03 -1.02
C ARG A 193 18.42 -11.63 -0.49
N ASN A 194 18.74 -10.69 -1.37
CA ASN A 194 19.05 -9.30 -1.01
C ASN A 194 17.82 -8.48 -0.63
N ASP A 195 16.63 -8.98 -0.88
CA ASP A 195 15.38 -8.32 -0.51
C ASP A 195 15.03 -8.52 0.97
N LEU A 196 15.61 -9.52 1.62
CA LEU A 196 15.37 -9.79 3.05
C LEU A 196 16.34 -9.03 3.94
N ARG A 197 15.78 -8.40 4.96
CA ARG A 197 16.52 -7.71 6.02
C ARG A 197 15.82 -7.96 7.35
N ALA A 198 16.50 -8.63 8.25
CA ALA A 198 16.04 -8.77 9.62
C ALA A 198 16.32 -7.47 10.40
N ASN A 199 15.35 -6.98 11.14
CA ASN A 199 15.57 -6.00 12.19
C ASN A 199 15.65 -6.74 13.53
N PRO A 200 16.80 -6.73 14.22
CA PRO A 200 16.96 -7.48 15.46
C PRO A 200 16.07 -6.99 16.61
N ASN A 201 15.53 -5.78 16.49
CA ASN A 201 14.65 -5.18 17.51
C ASN A 201 13.18 -5.41 17.25
N ALA A 202 12.81 -6.11 16.18
CA ALA A 202 11.42 -6.37 15.91
C ALA A 202 10.93 -7.66 16.58
N PRO A 203 9.64 -7.73 16.90
CA PRO A 203 9.04 -8.96 17.37
C PRO A 203 9.27 -10.10 16.37
N VAL A 204 9.78 -11.23 16.84
CA VAL A 204 10.18 -12.38 15.98
C VAL A 204 8.98 -12.95 15.21
N ASP A 205 7.78 -12.87 15.78
CA ASP A 205 6.52 -13.37 15.22
C ASP A 205 6.02 -12.56 14.01
N VAL A 206 6.43 -11.28 13.88
CA VAL A 206 6.06 -10.42 12.74
C VAL A 206 7.12 -10.39 11.65
N PHE A 207 8.22 -11.15 11.80
CA PHE A 207 9.32 -11.16 10.84
C PHE A 207 9.33 -12.38 9.95
N SER A 208 9.63 -12.13 8.69
CA SER A 208 9.86 -13.18 7.70
C SER A 208 11.31 -13.71 7.70
N VAL A 209 11.99 -13.76 8.85
CA VAL A 209 13.38 -14.29 8.94
C VAL A 209 13.51 -15.71 8.40
N ASP A 210 12.44 -16.47 8.47
CA ASP A 210 12.34 -17.81 7.89
C ASP A 210 11.81 -17.86 6.46
N TYR A 211 11.67 -16.72 5.80
CA TYR A 211 11.14 -16.64 4.43
C TYR A 211 11.88 -17.60 3.50
N TRP A 212 13.22 -17.59 3.52
CA TRP A 212 14.05 -18.45 2.68
C TRP A 212 13.96 -19.95 2.97
N LYS A 213 13.61 -20.32 4.20
CA LYS A 213 13.39 -21.72 4.55
C LYS A 213 12.07 -22.25 3.99
N LYS A 214 11.22 -21.36 3.54
CA LYS A 214 9.84 -21.65 3.16
C LYS A 214 9.57 -21.42 1.67
N VAL A 215 10.44 -20.71 0.98
CA VAL A 215 10.41 -20.55 -0.48
C VAL A 215 11.01 -21.81 -1.10
N PRO A 216 10.30 -22.50 -2.04
CA PRO A 216 10.89 -23.62 -2.75
C PRO A 216 12.17 -23.17 -3.45
N PRO A 217 13.20 -24.02 -3.50
CA PRO A 217 14.36 -23.72 -4.32
C PRO A 217 13.90 -23.48 -5.75
N THR A 218 14.37 -22.38 -6.34
CA THR A 218 14.14 -22.14 -7.77
C THR A 218 14.77 -23.26 -8.55
N THR A 219 13.92 -24.06 -9.21
CA THR A 219 14.34 -25.04 -10.21
C THR A 219 14.90 -24.35 -11.44
#